data_e85794924103b0064aad4e2299fdbcb9
#
_entry.id   e85794924103b0064aad4e2299fdbcb9
#
_cell.length_a   1.000
_cell.length_b   1.000
_cell.length_c   1.000
_cell.angle_alpha   90.00
_cell.angle_beta   90.00
_cell.angle_gamma   90.00
#
_symmetry.space_group_name_H-M   'P 1'
#
loop_
_entity.id
_entity.type
_entity.pdbx_description
1 polymer ?
#
loop_
_entity_poly.entity_id
_entity_poly.type
_entity_poly.pdbx_seq_one_letter_code
_entity_poly.pdbx_strand_id
1 'polypeptide(L)'
;ISGLFAKTSYGCMHQFVYSIIQIPLQGLGGNLWAMCIFTIAAQLLWFFGIHGTNVIAPIYTPIWLTLDLANQASVAQNGIGAGTNIIGKAFFETFTFGGCVLGFVILMAFFAKSSQYKSLGRLSLVPALFGITEPVIFGTPLVLNFTFFIPFVFGNVIAILISYAAIASGLVPTLMGASTIFGLPIGFHAAIQGSWQAVVLQIVVMVILGLVWYPFFRKADNDAYKLEQ
;
A
#
# COMPACT_ATOMS: atom_id res chain seq x y z
N ILE A 1 -26.32 -16.02 -23.47
CA ILE A 1 -24.85 -15.86 -23.34
C ILE A 1 -24.24 -17.12 -22.71
N SER A 2 -24.75 -17.65 -21.56
CA SER A 2 -24.18 -18.86 -20.93
C SER A 2 -24.20 -20.10 -21.86
N GLY A 3 -25.24 -20.28 -22.70
CA GLY A 3 -25.33 -21.39 -23.64
C GLY A 3 -24.31 -21.36 -24.80
N LEU A 4 -23.77 -20.19 -25.12
CA LEU A 4 -22.67 -20.03 -26.10
C LEU A 4 -21.34 -20.56 -25.51
N PHE A 5 -21.08 -20.28 -24.25
CA PHE A 5 -19.84 -20.72 -23.56
C PHE A 5 -19.88 -22.21 -23.20
N ALA A 6 -21.08 -22.80 -22.95
CA ALA A 6 -21.21 -24.20 -22.61
C ALA A 6 -20.71 -25.15 -23.74
N LYS A 7 -20.65 -24.65 -25.01
CA LYS A 7 -20.11 -25.38 -26.18
C LYS A 7 -18.62 -25.13 -26.42
N THR A 8 -17.99 -24.27 -25.65
CA THR A 8 -16.54 -23.98 -25.73
C THR A 8 -15.79 -24.78 -24.69
N SER A 9 -14.46 -24.90 -24.84
CA SER A 9 -13.57 -25.52 -23.85
C SER A 9 -13.59 -24.80 -22.49
N TYR A 10 -14.18 -23.60 -22.44
CA TYR A 10 -14.24 -22.78 -21.21
C TYR A 10 -15.49 -23.05 -20.36
N GLY A 11 -16.54 -23.68 -20.91
CA GLY A 11 -17.75 -24.07 -20.19
C GLY A 11 -18.63 -22.90 -19.71
N CYS A 12 -18.03 -21.78 -19.25
CA CYS A 12 -18.75 -20.56 -18.84
C CYS A 12 -17.95 -19.29 -19.10
N MET A 13 -18.64 -18.15 -19.11
CA MET A 13 -18.03 -16.83 -19.34
C MET A 13 -16.95 -16.48 -18.30
N HIS A 14 -17.15 -16.85 -17.03
CA HIS A 14 -16.18 -16.62 -15.97
C HIS A 14 -14.87 -17.35 -16.25
N GLN A 15 -14.94 -18.64 -16.68
CA GLN A 15 -13.77 -19.44 -17.02
C GLN A 15 -13.03 -18.88 -18.25
N PHE A 16 -13.75 -18.35 -19.21
CA PHE A 16 -13.17 -17.68 -20.38
C PHE A 16 -12.39 -16.42 -19.95
N VAL A 17 -13.01 -15.53 -19.17
CA VAL A 17 -12.37 -14.31 -18.66
C VAL A 17 -11.16 -14.68 -17.79
N TYR A 18 -11.31 -15.68 -16.92
CA TYR A 18 -10.23 -16.18 -16.08
C TYR A 18 -9.04 -16.66 -16.92
N SER A 19 -9.29 -17.50 -17.92
CA SER A 19 -8.21 -18.10 -18.74
C SER A 19 -7.52 -17.09 -19.64
N ILE A 20 -8.24 -16.14 -20.21
CA ILE A 20 -7.67 -15.19 -21.18
C ILE A 20 -7.04 -13.97 -20.49
N ILE A 21 -7.59 -13.53 -19.37
CA ILE A 21 -7.12 -12.32 -18.69
C ILE A 21 -6.27 -12.68 -17.48
N GLN A 22 -6.79 -13.51 -16.58
CA GLN A 22 -6.18 -13.72 -15.27
C GLN A 22 -4.95 -14.62 -15.33
N ILE A 23 -4.96 -15.71 -16.09
CA ILE A 23 -3.81 -16.63 -16.19
C ILE A 23 -2.56 -15.93 -16.77
N PRO A 24 -2.62 -15.20 -17.91
CA PRO A 24 -1.47 -14.46 -18.41
C PRO A 24 -1.01 -13.35 -17.43
N LEU A 25 -1.96 -12.65 -16.79
CA LEU A 25 -1.62 -11.61 -15.81
C LEU A 25 -0.99 -12.18 -14.53
N GLN A 26 -1.35 -13.39 -14.10
CA GLN A 26 -0.73 -14.05 -12.96
C GLN A 26 0.78 -14.22 -13.16
N GLY A 27 1.19 -14.64 -14.34
CA GLY A 27 2.62 -14.78 -14.68
C GLY A 27 3.37 -13.44 -14.70
N LEU A 28 2.67 -12.36 -15.05
CA LEU A 28 3.25 -11.01 -15.10
C LEU A 28 3.12 -10.27 -13.76
N GLY A 29 2.01 -10.45 -13.05
CA GLY A 29 1.66 -9.66 -11.85
C GLY A 29 2.25 -10.19 -10.54
N GLY A 30 2.75 -11.42 -10.51
CA GLY A 30 3.32 -12.07 -9.32
C GLY A 30 4.76 -11.68 -8.99
N ASN A 31 5.31 -10.63 -9.60
CA ASN A 31 6.67 -10.18 -9.39
C ASN A 31 6.74 -8.75 -8.83
N LEU A 32 7.89 -8.41 -8.24
CA LEU A 32 8.14 -7.12 -7.60
C LEU A 32 7.90 -5.92 -8.53
N TRP A 33 8.34 -6.01 -9.77
CA TRP A 33 8.25 -4.89 -10.73
C TRP A 33 6.81 -4.60 -11.14
N ALA A 34 6.01 -5.67 -11.33
CA ALA A 34 4.59 -5.51 -11.59
C ALA A 34 3.87 -4.82 -10.40
N MET A 35 4.21 -5.20 -9.16
CA MET A 35 3.68 -4.54 -7.97
C MET A 35 4.06 -3.06 -7.93
N CYS A 36 5.31 -2.71 -8.24
CA CYS A 36 5.75 -1.32 -8.34
C CYS A 36 4.98 -0.54 -9.42
N ILE A 37 4.79 -1.13 -10.60
CA ILE A 37 4.05 -0.48 -11.71
C ILE A 37 2.58 -0.25 -11.33
N PHE A 38 1.89 -1.24 -10.77
CA PHE A 38 0.51 -1.07 -10.31
C PHE A 38 0.40 0.00 -9.22
N THR A 39 1.39 0.04 -8.32
CA THR A 39 1.45 1.05 -7.26
C THR A 39 1.64 2.45 -7.82
N ILE A 40 2.57 2.64 -8.76
CA ILE A 40 2.77 3.94 -9.42
C ILE A 40 1.50 4.37 -10.16
N ALA A 41 0.89 3.45 -10.91
CA ALA A 41 -0.34 3.75 -11.63
C ALA A 41 -1.48 4.17 -10.68
N ALA A 42 -1.65 3.47 -9.56
CA ALA A 42 -2.65 3.83 -8.55
C ALA A 42 -2.35 5.20 -7.92
N GLN A 43 -1.08 5.50 -7.59
CA GLN A 43 -0.71 6.78 -7.00
C GLN A 43 -0.78 7.94 -7.98
N LEU A 44 -0.50 7.71 -9.27
CA LEU A 44 -0.74 8.72 -10.31
C LEU A 44 -2.23 9.05 -10.44
N LEU A 45 -3.12 8.05 -10.40
CA LEU A 45 -4.56 8.29 -10.39
C LEU A 45 -4.98 9.11 -9.17
N TRP A 46 -4.47 8.78 -7.97
CA TRP A 46 -4.68 9.57 -6.76
C TRP A 46 -4.18 11.01 -6.91
N PHE A 47 -3.03 11.21 -7.55
CA PHE A 47 -2.51 12.54 -7.83
C PHE A 47 -3.43 13.36 -8.73
N PHE A 48 -4.16 12.73 -9.64
CA PHE A 48 -5.20 13.36 -10.47
C PHE A 48 -6.59 13.40 -9.81
N GLY A 49 -6.72 13.05 -8.53
CA GLY A 49 -7.98 13.10 -7.79
C GLY A 49 -8.90 11.90 -8.02
N ILE A 50 -8.40 10.85 -8.67
CA ILE A 50 -9.14 9.60 -8.89
C ILE A 50 -8.69 8.59 -7.82
N HIS A 51 -9.63 7.87 -7.20
CA HIS A 51 -9.30 6.85 -6.19
C HIS A 51 -8.55 5.66 -6.82
N GLY A 52 -7.23 5.84 -7.00
CA GLY A 52 -6.40 4.95 -7.80
C GLY A 52 -6.39 3.50 -7.32
N THR A 53 -6.36 3.28 -6.01
CA THR A 53 -6.40 1.93 -5.45
C THR A 53 -7.66 1.19 -5.87
N ASN A 54 -8.84 1.83 -5.82
CA ASN A 54 -10.10 1.19 -6.23
C ASN A 54 -10.17 0.91 -7.74
N VAL A 55 -9.49 1.71 -8.57
CA VAL A 55 -9.42 1.50 -10.02
C VAL A 55 -8.48 0.34 -10.37
N ILE A 56 -7.33 0.24 -9.70
CA ILE A 56 -6.31 -0.76 -10.04
C ILE A 56 -6.50 -2.08 -9.27
N ALA A 57 -7.13 -2.06 -8.08
CA ALA A 57 -7.34 -3.25 -7.26
C ALA A 57 -8.04 -4.41 -7.97
N PRO A 58 -9.06 -4.23 -8.80
CA PRO A 58 -9.68 -5.33 -9.55
C PRO A 58 -8.71 -6.09 -10.46
N ILE A 59 -7.62 -5.45 -10.89
CA ILE A 59 -6.60 -6.06 -11.75
C ILE A 59 -5.65 -6.92 -10.92
N TYR A 60 -5.09 -6.39 -9.84
CA TYR A 60 -4.06 -7.10 -9.07
C TYR A 60 -4.61 -8.04 -7.99
N THR A 61 -5.79 -7.75 -7.43
CA THR A 61 -6.34 -8.53 -6.31
C THR A 61 -6.48 -10.02 -6.62
N PRO A 62 -7.04 -10.43 -7.77
CA PRO A 62 -7.14 -11.86 -8.09
C PRO A 62 -5.77 -12.54 -8.16
N ILE A 63 -4.75 -11.82 -8.63
CA ILE A 63 -3.38 -12.34 -8.77
C ILE A 63 -2.74 -12.50 -7.40
N TRP A 64 -2.70 -11.42 -6.62
CA TRP A 64 -2.00 -11.42 -5.32
C TRP A 64 -2.72 -12.26 -4.26
N LEU A 65 -4.05 -12.35 -4.32
CA LEU A 65 -4.81 -13.20 -3.41
C LEU A 65 -4.48 -14.70 -3.61
N THR A 66 -4.23 -15.15 -4.86
CA THR A 66 -3.82 -16.55 -5.08
C THR A 66 -2.45 -16.85 -4.48
N LEU A 67 -1.52 -15.89 -4.49
CA LEU A 67 -0.22 -16.02 -3.84
C LEU A 67 -0.34 -16.07 -2.31
N ASP A 68 -1.24 -15.25 -1.74
CA ASP A 68 -1.55 -15.29 -0.31
C ASP A 68 -2.17 -16.63 0.12
N LEU A 69 -3.11 -17.17 -0.67
CA LEU A 69 -3.70 -18.48 -0.40
C LEU A 69 -2.66 -19.61 -0.44
N ALA A 70 -1.69 -19.54 -1.34
CA ALA A 70 -0.56 -20.47 -1.38
C ALA A 70 0.31 -20.34 -0.13
N ASN A 71 0.55 -19.11 0.36
CA ASN A 71 1.26 -18.88 1.61
C ASN A 71 0.50 -19.46 2.81
N GLN A 72 -0.82 -19.22 2.90
CA GLN A 72 -1.65 -19.78 3.98
C GLN A 72 -1.59 -21.30 4.00
N ALA A 73 -1.70 -21.95 2.84
CA ALA A 73 -1.60 -23.41 2.73
C ALA A 73 -0.23 -23.93 3.18
N SER A 74 0.86 -23.25 2.80
CA SER A 74 2.21 -23.62 3.22
C SER A 74 2.43 -23.42 4.72
N VAL A 75 1.97 -22.30 5.26
CA VAL A 75 2.08 -21.98 6.70
C VAL A 75 1.25 -22.94 7.55
N ALA A 76 0.08 -23.37 7.09
CA ALA A 76 -0.75 -24.35 7.78
C ALA A 76 -0.07 -25.71 7.91
N GLN A 77 0.79 -26.08 6.96
CA GLN A 77 1.52 -27.35 6.96
C GLN A 77 2.87 -27.28 7.66
N ASN A 78 3.60 -26.15 7.50
CA ASN A 78 5.02 -26.04 7.84
C ASN A 78 5.30 -24.99 8.94
N GLY A 79 4.28 -24.27 9.42
CA GLY A 79 4.41 -23.25 10.46
C GLY A 79 4.65 -21.83 9.93
N ILE A 80 4.66 -20.88 10.86
CA ILE A 80 4.83 -19.45 10.57
C ILE A 80 6.19 -19.20 9.92
N GLY A 81 6.22 -18.38 8.87
CA GLY A 81 7.41 -18.07 8.10
C GLY A 81 7.68 -19.01 6.93
N ALA A 82 6.88 -20.07 6.76
CA ALA A 82 7.00 -21.02 5.65
C ALA A 82 6.27 -20.57 4.37
N GLY A 83 5.87 -19.29 4.27
CA GLY A 83 5.28 -18.76 3.04
C GLY A 83 6.23 -18.88 1.86
N THR A 84 5.70 -19.23 0.71
CA THR A 84 6.48 -19.47 -0.52
C THR A 84 6.61 -18.24 -1.39
N ASN A 85 5.75 -17.24 -1.18
CA ASN A 85 5.70 -16.01 -1.98
C ASN A 85 5.92 -14.79 -1.08
N ILE A 86 6.82 -13.89 -1.48
CA ILE A 86 6.98 -12.59 -0.81
C ILE A 86 5.85 -11.66 -1.29
N ILE A 87 5.59 -11.67 -2.60
CA ILE A 87 4.55 -10.85 -3.22
C ILE A 87 3.18 -11.44 -2.91
N GLY A 88 2.26 -10.57 -2.49
CA GLY A 88 0.88 -10.90 -2.20
C GLY A 88 0.09 -9.65 -1.81
N LYS A 89 -1.23 -9.79 -1.71
CA LYS A 89 -2.11 -8.71 -1.26
C LYS A 89 -1.81 -8.34 0.20
N ALA A 90 -1.57 -9.34 1.06
CA ALA A 90 -1.18 -9.14 2.45
C ALA A 90 0.12 -8.35 2.59
N PHE A 91 1.14 -8.63 1.76
CA PHE A 91 2.38 -7.86 1.70
C PHE A 91 2.10 -6.40 1.31
N PHE A 92 1.36 -6.19 0.24
CA PHE A 92 1.02 -4.86 -0.25
C PHE A 92 0.28 -4.05 0.83
N GLU A 93 -0.82 -4.57 1.37
CA GLU A 93 -1.63 -3.87 2.38
C GLU A 93 -0.87 -3.59 3.68
N THR A 94 0.04 -4.48 4.08
CA THR A 94 0.85 -4.30 5.29
C THR A 94 1.85 -3.17 5.13
N PHE A 95 2.59 -3.12 4.02
CA PHE A 95 3.72 -2.20 3.89
C PHE A 95 3.41 -0.90 3.15
N THR A 96 2.31 -0.83 2.40
CA THR A 96 1.79 0.44 1.86
C THR A 96 0.67 1.03 2.72
N PHE A 97 0.64 0.68 4.00
CA PHE A 97 -0.38 1.08 4.96
C PHE A 97 -0.69 2.58 4.89
N GLY A 98 -1.96 2.89 4.73
CA GLY A 98 -2.42 4.27 4.64
C GLY A 98 -1.71 5.08 3.56
N GLY A 99 -1.40 4.49 2.39
CA GLY A 99 -0.72 5.20 1.30
C GLY A 99 0.62 5.81 1.69
N CYS A 100 1.23 5.31 2.77
CA CYS A 100 2.53 5.78 3.29
C CYS A 100 2.56 7.26 3.71
N VAL A 101 1.40 7.86 4.05
CA VAL A 101 1.31 9.27 4.47
C VAL A 101 1.34 9.48 5.99
N LEU A 102 1.29 8.41 6.79
CA LEU A 102 1.27 8.54 8.26
C LEU A 102 2.48 9.29 8.80
N GLY A 103 3.69 9.04 8.27
CA GLY A 103 4.89 9.78 8.62
C GLY A 103 4.75 11.29 8.33
N PHE A 104 4.15 11.64 7.21
CA PHE A 104 3.85 13.04 6.86
C PHE A 104 2.83 13.66 7.82
N VAL A 105 1.79 12.94 8.22
CA VAL A 105 0.81 13.41 9.21
C VAL A 105 1.46 13.69 10.54
N ILE A 106 2.37 12.83 11.01
CA ILE A 106 3.15 13.04 12.24
C ILE A 106 3.99 14.30 12.12
N LEU A 107 4.66 14.52 10.98
CA LEU A 107 5.42 15.75 10.74
C LEU A 107 4.52 17.00 10.83
N MET A 108 3.35 16.98 10.21
CA MET A 108 2.39 18.08 10.28
C MET A 108 1.90 18.31 11.71
N ALA A 109 1.49 17.27 12.42
CA ALA A 109 0.87 17.39 13.74
C ALA A 109 1.81 17.97 14.81
N PHE A 110 3.11 17.59 14.76
CA PHE A 110 4.06 17.87 15.83
C PHE A 110 5.17 18.84 15.43
N PHE A 111 5.53 18.95 14.16
CA PHE A 111 6.69 19.72 13.70
C PHE A 111 6.35 20.88 12.77
N ALA A 112 5.06 21.10 12.42
CA ALA A 112 4.64 22.22 11.60
C ALA A 112 4.81 23.55 12.34
N LYS A 113 5.26 24.59 11.61
CA LYS A 113 5.28 25.98 12.04
C LYS A 113 3.97 26.67 11.69
N SER A 114 3.42 26.40 10.52
CA SER A 114 2.17 26.96 10.05
C SER A 114 1.00 26.39 10.86
N SER A 115 0.08 27.26 11.22
CA SER A 115 -1.14 26.89 11.95
C SER A 115 -2.05 26.01 11.11
N GLN A 116 -2.04 26.23 9.79
CA GLN A 116 -2.80 25.44 8.83
C GLN A 116 -2.33 23.97 8.85
N TYR A 117 -1.04 23.71 8.58
CA TYR A 117 -0.51 22.32 8.57
C TYR A 117 -0.62 21.66 9.94
N LYS A 118 -0.37 22.41 11.02
CA LYS A 118 -0.48 21.89 12.38
C LYS A 118 -1.89 21.43 12.74
N SER A 119 -2.88 22.25 12.43
CA SER A 119 -4.29 21.94 12.69
C SER A 119 -4.74 20.73 11.88
N LEU A 120 -4.39 20.69 10.60
CA LEU A 120 -4.73 19.60 9.71
C LEU A 120 -4.04 18.29 10.10
N GLY A 121 -2.75 18.35 10.48
CA GLY A 121 -2.03 17.19 10.97
C GLY A 121 -2.66 16.59 12.21
N ARG A 122 -3.09 17.42 13.17
CA ARG A 122 -3.78 16.96 14.38
C ARG A 122 -5.14 16.33 14.08
N LEU A 123 -5.92 16.93 13.19
CA LEU A 123 -7.22 16.38 12.76
C LEU A 123 -7.07 15.04 12.05
N SER A 124 -6.01 14.89 11.25
CA SER A 124 -5.77 13.70 10.43
C SER A 124 -5.03 12.59 11.18
N LEU A 125 -4.48 12.85 12.37
CA LEU A 125 -3.60 11.90 13.08
C LEU A 125 -4.34 10.61 13.43
N VAL A 126 -5.51 10.72 14.06
CA VAL A 126 -6.29 9.54 14.46
C VAL A 126 -6.75 8.76 13.23
N PRO A 127 -7.41 9.36 12.22
CA PRO A 127 -7.73 8.63 10.99
C PRO A 127 -6.53 7.93 10.36
N ALA A 128 -5.37 8.62 10.24
CA ALA A 128 -4.19 8.06 9.61
C ALA A 128 -3.59 6.86 10.38
N LEU A 129 -3.71 6.81 11.70
CA LEU A 129 -3.33 5.64 12.50
C LEU A 129 -4.16 4.39 12.16
N PHE A 130 -5.36 4.57 11.61
CA PHE A 130 -6.24 3.51 11.14
C PHE A 130 -6.21 3.33 9.60
N GLY A 131 -5.24 3.95 8.93
CA GLY A 131 -5.08 3.84 7.49
C GLY A 131 -6.04 4.70 6.66
N ILE A 132 -6.81 5.59 7.30
CA ILE A 132 -7.74 6.51 6.62
C ILE A 132 -6.98 7.79 6.27
N THR A 133 -6.80 8.05 4.99
CA THR A 133 -5.87 9.08 4.48
C THR A 133 -6.54 10.23 3.75
N GLU A 134 -7.83 10.11 3.47
CA GLU A 134 -8.63 11.11 2.78
C GLU A 134 -8.55 12.51 3.43
N PRO A 135 -8.58 12.65 4.77
CA PRO A 135 -8.43 13.97 5.39
C PRO A 135 -7.10 14.65 5.05
N VAL A 136 -6.03 13.87 4.89
CA VAL A 136 -4.72 14.38 4.49
C VAL A 136 -4.68 14.69 3.00
N ILE A 137 -5.13 13.75 2.16
CA ILE A 137 -5.05 13.88 0.70
C ILE A 137 -5.82 15.10 0.22
N PHE A 138 -7.02 15.31 0.73
CA PHE A 138 -7.86 16.43 0.31
C PHE A 138 -7.63 17.70 1.16
N GLY A 139 -7.29 17.57 2.42
CA GLY A 139 -7.05 18.71 3.32
C GLY A 139 -5.72 19.42 3.07
N THR A 140 -4.65 18.71 2.75
CA THR A 140 -3.34 19.29 2.36
C THR A 140 -3.22 19.58 0.88
N PRO A 141 -4.27 19.69 0.13
CA PRO A 141 -4.46 19.36 -1.28
C PRO A 141 -3.20 18.68 -1.90
N LEU A 142 -3.07 17.35 -1.68
CA LEU A 142 -2.01 16.56 -2.33
C LEU A 142 -2.32 16.35 -3.81
N VAL A 143 -3.60 16.41 -4.17
CA VAL A 143 -4.09 16.32 -5.54
C VAL A 143 -3.54 17.50 -6.35
N LEU A 144 -2.88 17.19 -7.47
CA LEU A 144 -2.22 18.14 -8.38
C LEU A 144 -1.17 19.06 -7.71
N ASN A 145 -0.70 18.68 -6.53
CA ASN A 145 0.33 19.44 -5.82
C ASN A 145 1.73 18.93 -6.17
N PHE A 146 2.39 19.58 -7.11
CA PHE A 146 3.73 19.20 -7.57
C PHE A 146 4.81 19.28 -6.48
N THR A 147 4.60 20.05 -5.42
CA THR A 147 5.54 20.07 -4.28
C THR A 147 5.63 18.71 -3.61
N PHE A 148 4.52 17.98 -3.53
CA PHE A 148 4.46 16.65 -2.90
C PHE A 148 4.44 15.49 -3.90
N PHE A 149 4.58 15.77 -5.21
CA PHE A 149 4.48 14.74 -6.24
C PHE A 149 5.42 13.55 -5.99
N ILE A 150 6.70 13.82 -5.71
CA ILE A 150 7.71 12.77 -5.55
C ILE A 150 7.38 11.85 -4.35
N PRO A 151 7.25 12.36 -3.11
CA PRO A 151 6.96 11.48 -1.97
C PRO A 151 5.57 10.83 -2.06
N PHE A 152 4.60 11.49 -2.67
CA PHE A 152 3.24 10.96 -2.81
C PHE A 152 3.17 9.82 -3.82
N VAL A 153 3.79 9.96 -4.99
CA VAL A 153 3.73 8.94 -6.05
C VAL A 153 4.69 7.78 -5.78
N PHE A 154 5.89 8.05 -5.29
CA PHE A 154 6.94 7.04 -5.13
C PHE A 154 7.09 6.51 -3.70
N GLY A 155 6.44 7.11 -2.71
CA GLY A 155 6.54 6.67 -1.30
C GLY A 155 6.17 5.19 -1.12
N ASN A 156 5.04 4.77 -1.68
CA ASN A 156 4.61 3.37 -1.62
C ASN A 156 5.59 2.41 -2.32
N VAL A 157 6.23 2.84 -3.40
CA VAL A 157 7.24 2.03 -4.10
C VAL A 157 8.49 1.86 -3.21
N ILE A 158 8.93 2.92 -2.55
CA ILE A 158 10.04 2.87 -1.60
C ILE A 158 9.72 1.88 -0.47
N ALA A 159 8.49 1.94 0.08
CA ALA A 159 8.03 0.99 1.09
C ALA A 159 8.09 -0.46 0.62
N ILE A 160 7.59 -0.73 -0.58
CA ILE A 160 7.59 -2.06 -1.21
C ILE A 160 9.03 -2.57 -1.38
N LEU A 161 9.93 -1.75 -1.92
CA LEU A 161 11.31 -2.15 -2.19
C LEU A 161 12.08 -2.48 -0.90
N ILE A 162 11.95 -1.64 0.14
CA ILE A 162 12.57 -1.87 1.45
C ILE A 162 12.03 -3.14 2.09
N SER A 163 10.71 -3.29 2.11
CA SER A 163 10.07 -4.45 2.74
C SER A 163 10.35 -5.75 2.00
N TYR A 164 10.36 -5.70 0.67
CA TYR A 164 10.77 -6.84 -0.15
C TYR A 164 12.22 -7.25 0.13
N ALA A 165 13.15 -6.30 0.17
CA ALA A 165 14.56 -6.57 0.45
C ALA A 165 14.75 -7.17 1.86
N ALA A 166 14.02 -6.68 2.87
CA ALA A 166 14.08 -7.20 4.22
C ALA A 166 13.57 -8.65 4.33
N ILE A 167 12.50 -9.00 3.60
CA ILE A 167 12.00 -10.38 3.59
C ILE A 167 12.90 -11.27 2.72
N ALA A 168 13.31 -10.81 1.56
CA ALA A 168 14.19 -11.57 0.66
C ALA A 168 15.57 -11.87 1.28
N SER A 169 16.07 -10.99 2.15
CA SER A 169 17.31 -11.22 2.92
C SER A 169 17.15 -12.16 4.13
N GLY A 170 15.92 -12.55 4.46
CA GLY A 170 15.63 -13.38 5.63
C GLY A 170 15.61 -12.63 6.97
N LEU A 171 15.74 -11.29 6.98
CA LEU A 171 15.60 -10.50 8.21
C LEU A 171 14.19 -10.55 8.78
N VAL A 172 13.19 -10.66 7.92
CA VAL A 172 11.78 -10.80 8.26
C VAL A 172 11.24 -12.06 7.60
N PRO A 173 10.53 -12.93 8.33
CA PRO A 173 9.91 -14.11 7.75
C PRO A 173 8.89 -13.74 6.66
N THR A 174 8.69 -14.63 5.70
CA THR A 174 7.64 -14.47 4.70
C THR A 174 6.27 -14.38 5.38
N LEU A 175 5.45 -13.46 4.94
CA LEU A 175 4.13 -13.23 5.53
C LEU A 175 3.20 -14.43 5.33
N MET A 176 2.33 -14.65 6.30
CA MET A 176 1.35 -15.74 6.27
C MET A 176 0.32 -15.59 5.13
N GLY A 177 0.12 -14.38 4.59
CA GLY A 177 -0.89 -14.14 3.57
C GLY A 177 -2.30 -13.97 4.15
N ALA A 178 -2.42 -13.69 5.45
CA ALA A 178 -3.71 -13.50 6.10
C ALA A 178 -4.39 -12.22 5.59
N SER A 179 -5.68 -12.32 5.25
CA SER A 179 -6.47 -11.15 4.87
C SER A 179 -6.63 -10.20 6.05
N THR A 180 -6.36 -8.93 5.82
CA THR A 180 -6.54 -7.87 6.80
C THR A 180 -7.86 -7.14 6.60
N ILE A 181 -8.40 -6.57 7.68
CA ILE A 181 -9.63 -5.81 7.66
C ILE A 181 -9.25 -4.32 7.57
N PHE A 182 -9.94 -3.59 6.69
CA PHE A 182 -9.79 -2.14 6.61
C PHE A 182 -10.11 -1.46 7.94
N GLY A 183 -9.34 -0.45 8.32
CA GLY A 183 -9.54 0.28 9.57
C GLY A 183 -8.89 -0.36 10.80
N LEU A 184 -7.99 -1.33 10.65
CA LEU A 184 -7.13 -1.76 11.74
C LEU A 184 -6.01 -0.74 11.95
N PRO A 185 -5.60 -0.48 13.20
CA PRO A 185 -4.51 0.45 13.46
C PRO A 185 -3.16 -0.09 12.96
N ILE A 186 -2.22 0.84 12.76
CA ILE A 186 -0.84 0.49 12.40
C ILE A 186 -0.26 -0.57 13.33
N GLY A 187 0.51 -1.48 12.78
CA GLY A 187 1.09 -2.62 13.52
C GLY A 187 0.21 -3.87 13.50
N PHE A 188 -1.11 -3.74 13.53
CA PHE A 188 -2.02 -4.89 13.54
C PHE A 188 -2.03 -5.64 12.21
N HIS A 189 -1.95 -4.93 11.08
CA HIS A 189 -1.80 -5.56 9.76
C HIS A 189 -0.58 -6.48 9.72
N ALA A 190 0.55 -6.02 10.25
CA ALA A 190 1.77 -6.79 10.30
C ALA A 190 1.71 -7.93 11.35
N ALA A 191 1.08 -7.68 12.50
CA ALA A 191 0.95 -8.67 13.57
C ALA A 191 0.12 -9.89 13.13
N ILE A 192 -0.96 -9.66 12.38
CA ILE A 192 -1.81 -10.74 11.82
C ILE A 192 -1.00 -11.63 10.88
N GLN A 193 0.08 -11.15 10.27
CA GLN A 193 0.96 -11.94 9.41
C GLN A 193 1.86 -12.94 10.19
N GLY A 194 1.72 -13.00 11.52
CA GLY A 194 2.35 -14.01 12.36
C GLY A 194 3.78 -13.70 12.80
N SER A 195 4.31 -12.51 12.54
CA SER A 195 5.69 -12.16 12.82
C SER A 195 5.81 -10.77 13.47
N TRP A 196 6.46 -10.71 14.65
CA TRP A 196 6.78 -9.43 15.29
C TRP A 196 7.80 -8.61 14.48
N GLN A 197 8.68 -9.29 13.73
CA GLN A 197 9.64 -8.66 12.83
C GLN A 197 8.93 -7.86 11.74
N ALA A 198 7.78 -8.35 11.23
CA ALA A 198 6.97 -7.62 10.28
C ALA A 198 6.38 -6.33 10.88
N VAL A 199 6.00 -6.36 12.17
CA VAL A 199 5.54 -5.15 12.89
C VAL A 199 6.67 -4.12 13.00
N VAL A 200 7.86 -4.55 13.39
CA VAL A 200 9.03 -3.67 13.47
C VAL A 200 9.35 -3.09 12.09
N LEU A 201 9.35 -3.92 11.05
CA LEU A 201 9.61 -3.47 9.69
C LEU A 201 8.57 -2.44 9.23
N GLN A 202 7.29 -2.63 9.52
CA GLN A 202 6.23 -1.66 9.19
C GLN A 202 6.50 -0.29 9.85
N ILE A 203 6.90 -0.28 11.12
CA ILE A 203 7.24 0.95 11.84
C ILE A 203 8.50 1.60 11.24
N VAL A 204 9.54 0.83 10.95
CA VAL A 204 10.78 1.31 10.32
C VAL A 204 10.48 1.95 8.97
N VAL A 205 9.69 1.29 8.14
CA VAL A 205 9.26 1.82 6.83
C VAL A 205 8.51 3.14 7.00
N MET A 206 7.59 3.23 7.97
CA MET A 206 6.88 4.47 8.27
C MET A 206 7.84 5.61 8.64
N VAL A 207 8.85 5.34 9.47
CA VAL A 207 9.85 6.36 9.86
C VAL A 207 10.67 6.79 8.64
N ILE A 208 11.14 5.84 7.83
CA ILE A 208 11.91 6.15 6.60
C ILE A 208 11.07 7.03 5.66
N LEU A 209 9.80 6.69 5.48
CA LEU A 209 8.92 7.49 4.64
C LEU A 209 8.65 8.88 5.22
N GLY A 210 8.53 9.00 6.54
CA GLY A 210 8.51 10.31 7.21
C GLY A 210 9.73 11.15 6.86
N LEU A 211 10.92 10.55 6.83
CA LEU A 211 12.16 11.23 6.40
C LEU A 211 12.13 11.61 4.92
N VAL A 212 11.56 10.76 4.06
CA VAL A 212 11.38 11.08 2.61
C VAL A 212 10.43 12.26 2.43
N TRP A 213 9.34 12.33 3.21
CA TRP A 213 8.39 13.44 3.18
C TRP A 213 8.97 14.73 3.75
N TYR A 214 9.92 14.66 4.68
CA TYR A 214 10.41 15.78 5.46
C TYR A 214 10.89 17.00 4.65
N PRO A 215 11.75 16.88 3.62
CA PRO A 215 12.21 18.04 2.86
C PRO A 215 11.07 18.75 2.11
N PHE A 216 10.14 18.00 1.54
CA PHE A 216 8.98 18.55 0.84
C PHE A 216 8.01 19.24 1.80
N PHE A 217 7.76 18.60 2.95
CA PHE A 217 6.96 19.17 4.02
C PHE A 217 7.55 20.48 4.53
N ARG A 218 8.85 20.52 4.82
CA ARG A 218 9.51 21.73 5.35
C ARG A 218 9.42 22.90 4.39
N LYS A 219 9.53 22.65 3.10
CA LYS A 219 9.34 23.69 2.09
C LYS A 219 7.92 24.22 2.14
N ALA A 220 6.92 23.36 2.02
CA ALA A 220 5.52 23.75 2.01
C ALA A 220 5.08 24.44 3.33
N ASP A 221 5.51 23.93 4.48
CA ASP A 221 5.24 24.50 5.79
C ASP A 221 5.83 25.90 5.95
N ASN A 222 7.07 26.13 5.50
CA ASN A 222 7.69 27.45 5.57
C ASN A 222 6.98 28.44 4.63
N ASP A 223 6.54 28.01 3.45
CA ASP A 223 5.83 28.87 2.51
C ASP A 223 4.44 29.25 3.08
N ALA A 224 3.72 28.28 3.66
CA ALA A 224 2.45 28.56 4.34
C ALA A 224 2.63 29.48 5.55
N TYR A 225 3.66 29.26 6.36
CA TYR A 225 3.95 30.07 7.54
C TYR A 225 4.24 31.55 7.20
N LYS A 226 4.91 31.82 6.07
CA LYS A 226 5.14 33.19 5.57
C LYS A 226 3.85 33.90 5.17
N LEU A 227 2.86 33.16 4.70
CA LEU A 227 1.56 33.72 4.31
C LEU A 227 0.66 34.01 5.53
N GLU A 228 0.99 33.46 6.69
CA GLU A 228 0.28 33.69 7.95
C GLU A 228 0.81 34.93 8.70
N GLN A 229 1.97 35.49 8.31
CA GLN A 229 2.59 36.68 8.88
C GLN A 229 2.20 37.96 8.13
#